data_21eb5df2a096a8f7cea528dab1ead9b0
#
_entry.id   21eb5df2a096a8f7cea528dab1ead9b0
#
_cell.length_a   1.000
_cell.length_b   1.000
_cell.length_c   1.000
_cell.angle_alpha   90.00
_cell.angle_beta   90.00
_cell.angle_gamma   90.00
#
_symmetry.space_group_name_H-M   'P 1'
#
loop_
_entity.id
_entity.type
_entity.pdbx_description
1 polymer ?
#
loop_
_entity_poly.entity_id
_entity_poly.type
_entity_poly.pdbx_seq_one_letter_code
_entity_poly.pdbx_strand_id
1 'polypeptide(L)'
;MLELKPMIHKFRMKDNYYCLDVNSGIIHVIDELIDRVLDIYDGTNRDAVHAALDAKEDAVELDEIMDELDELIKAEQLFAPMSKEFKLVVGEKPIVKALCLNIAHDCNLACKYCFASQGDYGGVKRELMSFDVAKRAVDFLIKMSGPRQHCEIDFFGGEPLLNWDVVKQTVEYIESIQEKHNKIFKLTLTTNGMLLTQDKIDYVNEHKMSLVLLSLIHI
;
A
#
# COMPACT_ATOMS: atom_id res chain seq x y z
N MET A 1 -19.79 -17.54 13.03
CA MET A 1 -19.66 -16.15 12.57
C MET A 1 -18.84 -15.42 13.64
N LEU A 2 -17.69 -14.91 13.31
CA LEU A 2 -16.96 -13.99 14.20
C LEU A 2 -17.81 -12.71 14.27
N GLU A 3 -18.39 -12.42 15.42
CA GLU A 3 -18.91 -11.08 15.71
C GLU A 3 -17.70 -10.15 15.75
N LEU A 4 -17.53 -9.39 14.69
CA LEU A 4 -16.52 -8.34 14.64
C LEU A 4 -17.01 -7.22 15.54
N LYS A 5 -16.35 -7.05 16.69
CA LYS A 5 -16.62 -5.92 17.59
C LYS A 5 -16.35 -4.62 16.85
N PRO A 6 -17.14 -3.57 17.14
CA PRO A 6 -16.82 -2.23 16.68
C PRO A 6 -15.37 -1.90 17.02
N MET A 7 -14.62 -1.37 16.05
CA MET A 7 -13.19 -1.10 16.23
C MET A 7 -12.93 0.40 16.18
N ILE A 8 -12.35 0.92 17.24
CA ILE A 8 -11.75 2.24 17.25
C ILE A 8 -10.24 2.13 17.35
N HIS A 9 -9.54 3.10 16.78
CA HIS A 9 -8.10 3.25 16.91
C HIS A 9 -7.77 4.62 17.49
N LYS A 10 -7.21 4.63 18.70
CA LYS A 10 -6.80 5.86 19.39
C LYS A 10 -5.32 6.12 19.14
N PHE A 11 -4.97 7.36 18.91
CA PHE A 11 -3.58 7.76 18.72
C PHE A 11 -3.37 9.22 19.13
N ARG A 12 -2.12 9.56 19.41
CA ARG A 12 -1.72 10.93 19.73
C ARG A 12 -0.79 11.47 18.65
N MET A 13 -1.06 12.71 18.21
CA MET A 13 -0.18 13.41 17.29
C MET A 13 0.07 14.82 17.81
N LYS A 14 1.33 15.13 18.13
CA LYS A 14 1.72 16.34 18.88
C LYS A 14 0.99 16.39 20.23
N ASP A 15 0.22 17.44 20.47
CA ASP A 15 -0.49 17.68 21.74
C ASP A 15 -1.97 17.26 21.71
N ASN A 16 -2.43 16.73 20.59
CA ASN A 16 -3.82 16.34 20.42
C ASN A 16 -4.01 14.82 20.45
N TYR A 17 -5.14 14.39 21.00
CA TYR A 17 -5.60 13.01 20.97
C TYR A 17 -6.64 12.84 19.86
N TYR A 18 -6.64 11.69 19.24
CA TYR A 18 -7.52 11.34 18.13
C TYR A 18 -8.11 9.95 18.32
N CYS A 19 -9.38 9.81 17.93
CA CYS A 19 -10.06 8.53 17.84
C CYS A 19 -10.57 8.35 16.43
N LEU A 20 -10.08 7.32 15.73
CA LEU A 20 -10.57 6.87 14.43
C LEU A 20 -11.56 5.74 14.63
N ASP A 21 -12.81 5.93 14.20
CA ASP A 21 -13.72 4.81 14.01
C ASP A 21 -13.40 4.12 12.69
N VAL A 22 -12.99 2.85 12.77
CA VAL A 22 -12.47 2.11 11.61
C VAL A 22 -13.56 1.78 10.60
N ASN A 23 -14.81 1.63 11.06
CA ASN A 23 -15.91 1.23 10.21
C ASN A 23 -16.57 2.41 9.46
N SER A 24 -16.72 3.56 10.12
CA SER A 24 -17.20 4.79 9.49
C SER A 24 -16.10 5.57 8.77
N GLY A 25 -14.84 5.39 9.18
CA GLY A 25 -13.69 6.17 8.69
C GLY A 25 -13.61 7.58 9.27
N ILE A 26 -14.43 7.91 10.28
CA ILE A 26 -14.46 9.24 10.90
C ILE A 26 -13.34 9.36 11.94
N ILE A 27 -12.69 10.51 11.96
CA ILE A 27 -11.67 10.84 12.95
C ILE A 27 -12.22 11.94 13.86
N HIS A 28 -12.28 11.65 15.17
CA HIS A 28 -12.64 12.60 16.20
C HIS A 28 -11.37 13.17 16.85
N VAL A 29 -11.37 14.48 17.09
CA VAL A 29 -10.39 15.11 17.96
C VAL A 29 -10.97 15.05 19.38
N ILE A 30 -10.25 14.45 20.30
CA ILE A 30 -10.69 14.22 21.68
C ILE A 30 -9.69 14.83 22.66
N ASP A 31 -10.04 14.92 23.91
CA ASP A 31 -9.13 15.27 24.98
C ASP A 31 -8.62 14.03 25.75
N GLU A 32 -7.81 14.27 26.77
CA GLU A 32 -7.22 13.19 27.57
C GLU A 32 -8.26 12.46 28.41
N LEU A 33 -9.33 13.14 28.85
CA LEU A 33 -10.38 12.52 29.65
C LEU A 33 -11.23 11.59 28.78
N ILE A 34 -11.65 12.07 27.61
CA ILE A 34 -12.38 11.25 26.62
C ILE A 34 -11.52 10.05 26.18
N ASP A 35 -10.21 10.23 25.99
CA ASP A 35 -9.29 9.14 25.65
C ASP A 35 -9.33 8.02 26.71
N ARG A 36 -9.33 8.39 28.00
CA ARG A 36 -9.42 7.43 29.12
C ARG A 36 -10.82 6.80 29.23
N VAL A 37 -11.88 7.57 29.01
CA VAL A 37 -13.25 7.03 28.97
C VAL A 37 -13.38 5.99 27.89
N LEU A 38 -12.84 6.23 26.68
CA LEU A 38 -12.88 5.29 25.55
C LEU A 38 -12.02 4.05 25.73
N ASP A 39 -11.15 3.97 26.74
CA ASP A 39 -10.48 2.72 27.14
C ASP A 39 -11.44 1.73 27.82
N ILE A 40 -12.53 2.24 28.37
CA ILE A 40 -13.46 1.49 29.19
C ILE A 40 -14.84 1.43 28.52
N TYR A 41 -15.33 2.55 28.03
CA TYR A 41 -16.67 2.71 27.50
C TYR A 41 -16.85 2.02 26.14
N ASP A 42 -17.90 1.21 26.06
CA ASP A 42 -18.27 0.46 24.86
C ASP A 42 -19.68 0.77 24.32
N GLY A 43 -20.29 1.85 24.84
CA GLY A 43 -21.66 2.27 24.54
C GLY A 43 -22.73 1.69 25.46
N THR A 44 -22.39 0.83 26.44
CA THR A 44 -23.38 0.17 27.31
C THR A 44 -22.99 0.12 28.78
N ASN A 45 -21.70 0.29 29.12
CA ASN A 45 -21.12 -0.05 30.43
C ASN A 45 -20.75 1.20 31.27
N ARG A 46 -21.66 2.18 31.39
CA ARG A 46 -21.46 3.43 32.16
C ARG A 46 -20.97 3.19 33.60
N ASP A 47 -21.55 2.20 34.28
CA ASP A 47 -21.14 1.85 35.65
C ASP A 47 -19.65 1.46 35.75
N ALA A 48 -19.09 0.85 34.71
CA ALA A 48 -17.68 0.48 34.68
C ALA A 48 -16.78 1.73 34.54
N VAL A 49 -17.22 2.76 33.81
CA VAL A 49 -16.51 4.05 33.69
C VAL A 49 -16.47 4.75 35.04
N HIS A 50 -17.63 4.89 35.71
CA HIS A 50 -17.72 5.45 37.06
C HIS A 50 -16.85 4.70 38.06
N ALA A 51 -16.94 3.36 38.11
CA ALA A 51 -16.14 2.55 39.02
C ALA A 51 -14.62 2.73 38.84
N ALA A 52 -14.18 3.06 37.60
CA ALA A 52 -12.77 3.23 37.32
C ALA A 52 -12.27 4.68 37.47
N LEU A 53 -13.11 5.69 37.24
CA LEU A 53 -12.71 7.09 37.12
C LEU A 53 -13.26 8.03 38.20
N ASP A 54 -14.40 7.73 38.85
CA ASP A 54 -15.05 8.62 39.85
C ASP A 54 -14.13 9.08 41.01
N ALA A 55 -13.13 8.27 41.35
CA ALA A 55 -12.19 8.64 42.41
C ALA A 55 -11.27 9.83 42.04
N LYS A 56 -11.20 10.19 40.74
CA LYS A 56 -10.28 11.19 40.19
C LYS A 56 -10.96 12.27 39.35
N GLU A 57 -12.13 12.00 38.83
CA GLU A 57 -12.87 12.88 37.91
C GLU A 57 -14.26 13.21 38.47
N ASP A 58 -14.88 14.27 37.96
CA ASP A 58 -16.24 14.64 38.34
C ASP A 58 -17.25 13.67 37.68
N ALA A 59 -18.11 13.06 38.48
CA ALA A 59 -19.12 12.13 37.98
C ALA A 59 -20.09 12.79 37.00
N VAL A 60 -20.40 14.07 37.15
CA VAL A 60 -21.27 14.81 36.22
C VAL A 60 -20.59 15.00 34.86
N GLU A 61 -19.29 15.34 34.87
CA GLU A 61 -18.48 15.47 33.64
C GLU A 61 -18.37 14.15 32.90
N LEU A 62 -18.21 13.03 33.61
CA LEU A 62 -18.19 11.70 33.02
C LEU A 62 -19.52 11.33 32.36
N ASP A 63 -20.65 11.69 33.00
CA ASP A 63 -21.97 11.49 32.40
C ASP A 63 -22.18 12.32 31.13
N GLU A 64 -21.79 13.60 31.15
CA GLU A 64 -21.85 14.47 29.98
C GLU A 64 -21.03 13.91 28.80
N ILE A 65 -19.81 13.45 29.05
CA ILE A 65 -18.97 12.81 28.03
C ILE A 65 -19.65 11.57 27.46
N MET A 66 -20.17 10.70 28.32
CA MET A 66 -20.84 9.47 27.85
C MET A 66 -22.12 9.78 27.06
N ASP A 67 -22.84 10.84 27.40
CA ASP A 67 -24.00 11.32 26.65
C ASP A 67 -23.59 11.79 25.23
N GLU A 68 -22.49 12.57 25.12
CA GLU A 68 -21.95 12.98 23.81
C GLU A 68 -21.49 11.78 22.97
N LEU A 69 -20.81 10.81 23.59
CA LEU A 69 -20.40 9.59 22.92
C LEU A 69 -21.60 8.76 22.43
N ASP A 70 -22.69 8.68 23.21
CA ASP A 70 -23.91 8.00 22.84
C ASP A 70 -24.60 8.64 21.62
N GLU A 71 -24.58 9.98 21.52
CA GLU A 71 -25.07 10.65 20.31
C GLU A 71 -24.22 10.33 19.07
N LEU A 72 -22.91 10.23 19.21
CA LEU A 72 -22.02 9.79 18.10
C LEU A 72 -22.27 8.33 17.73
N ILE A 73 -22.48 7.45 18.71
CA ILE A 73 -22.82 6.04 18.49
C ILE A 73 -24.14 5.91 17.74
N LYS A 74 -25.17 6.64 18.17
CA LYS A 74 -26.49 6.67 17.55
C LYS A 74 -26.46 7.21 16.12
N ALA A 75 -25.53 8.15 15.86
CA ALA A 75 -25.28 8.68 14.51
C ALA A 75 -24.42 7.76 13.62
N GLU A 76 -24.00 6.60 14.11
CA GLU A 76 -23.06 5.68 13.46
C GLU A 76 -21.71 6.31 13.11
N GLN A 77 -21.28 7.28 13.91
CA GLN A 77 -20.02 8.00 13.79
C GLN A 77 -18.94 7.49 14.75
N LEU A 78 -19.34 6.76 15.78
CA LEU A 78 -18.46 6.07 16.73
C LEU A 78 -19.03 4.67 16.98
N PHE A 79 -18.17 3.69 17.14
CA PHE A 79 -18.52 2.26 17.22
C PHE A 79 -19.47 1.84 16.09
N ALA A 80 -19.31 2.43 14.92
CA ALA A 80 -20.16 2.17 13.76
C ALA A 80 -20.20 0.67 13.43
N PRO A 81 -21.37 0.13 13.05
CA PRO A 81 -21.46 -1.25 12.62
C PRO A 81 -20.67 -1.44 11.32
N MET A 82 -20.03 -2.59 11.16
CA MET A 82 -19.39 -2.90 9.89
C MET A 82 -20.44 -2.95 8.78
N SER A 83 -20.22 -2.18 7.71
CA SER A 83 -21.10 -2.21 6.54
C SER A 83 -21.23 -3.64 6.02
N LYS A 84 -22.45 -4.15 6.00
CA LYS A 84 -22.77 -5.49 5.45
C LYS A 84 -22.49 -5.61 3.95
N GLU A 85 -22.22 -4.48 3.29
CA GLU A 85 -21.95 -4.41 1.86
C GLU A 85 -20.48 -4.64 1.48
N PHE A 86 -19.58 -4.72 2.46
CA PHE A 86 -18.19 -5.09 2.17
C PHE A 86 -18.09 -6.59 1.89
N LYS A 87 -18.80 -7.04 0.86
CA LYS A 87 -18.51 -8.34 0.25
C LYS A 87 -17.30 -8.14 -0.64
N LEU A 88 -16.16 -8.66 -0.20
CA LEU A 88 -15.04 -8.87 -1.12
C LEU A 88 -15.54 -9.78 -2.24
N VAL A 89 -16.04 -9.21 -3.33
CA VAL A 89 -16.38 -9.97 -4.52
C VAL A 89 -15.05 -10.32 -5.18
N VAL A 90 -14.44 -11.38 -4.68
CA VAL A 90 -13.34 -12.03 -5.39
C VAL A 90 -13.99 -12.64 -6.63
N GLY A 91 -13.76 -12.03 -7.79
CA GLY A 91 -14.23 -12.59 -9.05
C GLY A 91 -13.73 -14.04 -9.19
N GLU A 92 -14.52 -14.90 -9.81
CA GLU A 92 -14.17 -16.31 -10.02
C GLU A 92 -12.80 -16.49 -10.72
N LYS A 93 -12.32 -15.47 -11.42
CA LYS A 93 -11.00 -15.46 -12.05
C LYS A 93 -10.25 -14.21 -11.64
N PRO A 94 -9.11 -14.32 -10.96
CA PRO A 94 -8.27 -13.19 -10.61
C PRO A 94 -7.76 -12.48 -11.89
N ILE A 95 -7.92 -11.17 -11.95
CA ILE A 95 -7.40 -10.35 -13.04
C ILE A 95 -6.09 -9.73 -12.57
N VAL A 96 -5.01 -10.04 -13.28
CA VAL A 96 -3.69 -9.44 -13.03
C VAL A 96 -3.62 -8.10 -13.76
N LYS A 97 -3.34 -7.03 -13.01
CA LYS A 97 -3.23 -5.67 -13.54
C LYS A 97 -1.78 -5.31 -13.87
N ALA A 98 -0.86 -5.73 -13.03
CA ALA A 98 0.52 -5.27 -13.05
C ALA A 98 1.50 -6.38 -12.71
N LEU A 99 2.73 -6.26 -13.21
CA LEU A 99 3.88 -7.07 -12.82
C LEU A 99 5.04 -6.19 -12.42
N CYS A 100 5.73 -6.59 -11.37
CA CYS A 100 7.06 -6.11 -11.05
C CYS A 100 8.06 -7.16 -11.55
N LEU A 101 8.89 -6.79 -12.50
CA LEU A 101 9.92 -7.67 -13.08
C LEU A 101 11.26 -7.37 -12.40
N ASN A 102 11.69 -8.27 -11.52
CA ASN A 102 13.03 -8.21 -10.94
C ASN A 102 14.07 -8.58 -12.01
N ILE A 103 14.38 -7.62 -12.89
CA ILE A 103 15.24 -7.80 -14.06
C ILE A 103 16.68 -8.14 -13.67
N ALA A 104 17.13 -7.70 -12.51
CA ALA A 104 18.45 -8.00 -11.99
C ALA A 104 18.39 -8.39 -10.51
N HIS A 105 18.86 -9.56 -10.15
CA HIS A 105 19.19 -9.96 -8.79
C HIS A 105 20.65 -9.60 -8.50
N ASP A 106 21.03 -8.38 -8.84
CA ASP A 106 22.33 -7.78 -8.57
C ASP A 106 22.21 -6.25 -8.51
N CYS A 107 23.11 -5.58 -7.80
CA CYS A 107 23.12 -4.13 -7.66
C CYS A 107 24.57 -3.62 -7.63
N ASN A 108 24.78 -2.44 -8.22
CA ASN A 108 26.05 -1.74 -8.20
C ASN A 108 26.24 -0.87 -6.95
N LEU A 109 25.26 -0.86 -6.01
CA LEU A 109 25.35 -0.18 -4.71
C LEU A 109 25.17 -1.17 -3.56
N ALA A 110 25.74 -0.81 -2.39
CA ALA A 110 25.67 -1.60 -1.16
C ALA A 110 24.97 -0.82 -0.04
N CYS A 111 23.74 -0.38 -0.28
CA CYS A 111 22.96 0.40 0.67
C CYS A 111 22.65 -0.42 1.93
N LYS A 112 22.96 0.13 3.11
CA LYS A 112 22.78 -0.58 4.41
C LYS A 112 21.31 -0.85 4.76
N TYR A 113 20.39 -0.08 4.23
CA TYR A 113 18.94 -0.17 4.44
C TYR A 113 18.20 -0.91 3.32
N CYS A 114 18.92 -1.55 2.38
CA CYS A 114 18.33 -2.19 1.23
C CYS A 114 17.47 -3.39 1.65
N PHE A 115 16.14 -3.33 1.42
CA PHE A 115 15.23 -4.42 1.71
C PHE A 115 15.48 -5.66 0.83
N ALA A 116 16.08 -5.45 -0.36
CA ALA A 116 16.42 -6.50 -1.32
C ALA A 116 17.82 -7.08 -1.09
N SER A 117 18.48 -6.78 0.05
CA SER A 117 19.83 -7.23 0.36
C SER A 117 20.80 -7.01 -0.81
N GLN A 118 20.75 -5.79 -1.38
CA GLN A 118 21.62 -5.39 -2.50
C GLN A 118 21.40 -6.21 -3.79
N GLY A 119 20.19 -6.73 -3.95
CA GLY A 119 19.76 -7.50 -5.11
C GLY A 119 19.78 -9.02 -4.95
N ASP A 120 20.37 -9.55 -3.87
CA ASP A 120 20.37 -11.01 -3.63
C ASP A 120 19.12 -11.54 -2.92
N TYR A 121 18.25 -10.66 -2.44
CA TYR A 121 16.98 -10.99 -1.79
C TYR A 121 17.10 -12.01 -0.65
N GLY A 122 18.21 -11.95 0.11
CA GLY A 122 18.43 -12.83 1.27
C GLY A 122 19.05 -14.18 0.93
N GLY A 123 19.88 -14.24 -0.09
CA GLY A 123 20.69 -15.43 -0.39
C GLY A 123 20.34 -16.14 -1.69
N VAL A 124 19.54 -15.51 -2.54
CA VAL A 124 19.35 -15.97 -3.92
C VAL A 124 20.65 -15.67 -4.71
N LYS A 125 21.01 -16.58 -5.61
CA LYS A 125 22.15 -16.37 -6.50
C LYS A 125 21.98 -15.08 -7.30
N ARG A 126 23.02 -14.27 -7.36
CA ARG A 126 23.03 -13.06 -8.20
C ARG A 126 22.96 -13.45 -9.66
N GLU A 127 21.86 -13.11 -10.32
CA GLU A 127 21.58 -13.44 -11.69
C GLU A 127 20.83 -12.30 -12.38
N LEU A 128 20.99 -12.22 -13.69
CA LEU A 128 20.22 -11.33 -14.53
C LEU A 128 19.08 -12.12 -15.20
N MET A 129 17.89 -11.54 -15.26
CA MET A 129 16.76 -12.16 -15.95
C MET A 129 17.06 -12.31 -17.45
N SER A 130 16.79 -13.46 -18.02
CA SER A 130 16.86 -13.62 -19.47
C SER A 130 15.64 -12.99 -20.17
N PHE A 131 15.80 -12.59 -21.43
CA PHE A 131 14.69 -12.09 -22.22
C PHE A 131 13.55 -13.10 -22.34
N ASP A 132 13.84 -14.39 -22.45
CA ASP A 132 12.81 -15.45 -22.51
C ASP A 132 11.92 -15.46 -21.25
N VAL A 133 12.48 -15.19 -20.07
CA VAL A 133 11.71 -15.09 -18.83
C VAL A 133 10.86 -13.83 -18.84
N ALA A 134 11.43 -12.68 -19.19
CA ALA A 134 10.71 -11.42 -19.29
C ALA A 134 9.56 -11.52 -20.32
N LYS A 135 9.81 -12.09 -21.49
CA LYS A 135 8.79 -12.33 -22.53
C LYS A 135 7.64 -13.18 -22.00
N ARG A 136 7.94 -14.31 -21.35
CA ARG A 136 6.89 -15.18 -20.76
C ARG A 136 6.09 -14.47 -19.68
N ALA A 137 6.70 -13.58 -18.91
CA ALA A 137 6.00 -12.77 -17.92
C ALA A 137 5.03 -11.78 -18.58
N VAL A 138 5.42 -11.14 -19.69
CA VAL A 138 4.54 -10.27 -20.49
C VAL A 138 3.36 -11.07 -21.05
N ASP A 139 3.63 -12.24 -21.65
CA ASP A 139 2.60 -13.14 -22.20
C ASP A 139 1.61 -13.58 -21.09
N PHE A 140 2.13 -13.89 -19.90
CA PHE A 140 1.31 -14.19 -18.72
C PHE A 140 0.41 -13.00 -18.33
N LEU A 141 0.96 -11.78 -18.27
CA LEU A 141 0.17 -10.59 -17.93
C LEU A 141 -0.95 -10.38 -18.94
N ILE A 142 -0.67 -10.48 -20.22
CA ILE A 142 -1.69 -10.36 -21.28
C ILE A 142 -2.80 -11.40 -21.09
N LYS A 143 -2.43 -12.65 -20.86
CA LYS A 143 -3.39 -13.75 -20.64
C LYS A 143 -4.24 -13.53 -19.40
N MET A 144 -3.62 -13.10 -18.28
CA MET A 144 -4.28 -13.01 -16.99
C MET A 144 -4.98 -11.67 -16.75
N SER A 145 -4.75 -10.68 -17.60
CA SER A 145 -5.43 -9.38 -17.51
C SER A 145 -6.86 -9.41 -18.09
N GLY A 146 -7.24 -10.49 -18.78
CA GLY A 146 -8.58 -10.67 -19.35
C GLY A 146 -9.02 -9.45 -20.18
N PRO A 147 -10.21 -8.86 -19.96
CA PRO A 147 -10.71 -7.73 -20.73
C PRO A 147 -10.06 -6.39 -20.38
N ARG A 148 -9.20 -6.34 -19.36
CA ARG A 148 -8.54 -5.10 -18.93
C ARG A 148 -7.57 -4.64 -20.00
N GLN A 149 -7.74 -3.40 -20.48
CA GLN A 149 -6.86 -2.80 -21.49
C GLN A 149 -5.56 -2.27 -20.87
N HIS A 150 -5.65 -1.55 -19.75
CA HIS A 150 -4.50 -0.92 -19.09
C HIS A 150 -3.76 -1.91 -18.20
N CYS A 151 -2.53 -2.21 -18.57
CA CYS A 151 -1.59 -3.06 -17.83
C CYS A 151 -0.35 -2.27 -17.44
N GLU A 152 0.32 -2.68 -16.38
CA GLU A 152 1.50 -2.01 -15.84
C GLU A 152 2.67 -3.00 -15.70
N ILE A 153 3.87 -2.58 -16.07
CA ILE A 153 5.10 -3.32 -15.81
C ILE A 153 6.11 -2.36 -15.20
N ASP A 154 6.64 -2.75 -14.05
CA ASP A 154 7.76 -2.07 -13.40
C ASP A 154 9.02 -2.91 -13.54
N PHE A 155 10.03 -2.37 -14.19
CA PHE A 155 11.38 -2.92 -14.24
C PHE A 155 12.09 -2.55 -12.94
N PHE A 156 12.32 -3.56 -12.13
CA PHE A 156 12.80 -3.46 -10.77
C PHE A 156 13.94 -4.46 -10.50
N GLY A 157 14.28 -4.66 -9.24
CA GLY A 157 15.26 -5.63 -8.77
C GLY A 157 16.29 -5.00 -7.85
N GLY A 158 17.55 -5.41 -7.97
CA GLY A 158 18.66 -4.71 -7.35
C GLY A 158 18.91 -3.38 -8.06
N GLU A 159 19.52 -3.45 -9.26
CA GLU A 159 19.64 -2.31 -10.18
C GLU A 159 19.27 -2.77 -11.60
N PRO A 160 18.10 -2.40 -12.13
CA PRO A 160 17.64 -2.87 -13.44
C PRO A 160 18.53 -2.40 -14.61
N LEU A 161 19.24 -1.28 -14.49
CA LEU A 161 20.16 -0.80 -15.53
C LEU A 161 21.38 -1.70 -15.74
N LEU A 162 21.67 -2.65 -14.83
CA LEU A 162 22.66 -3.70 -15.05
C LEU A 162 22.22 -4.68 -16.17
N ASN A 163 20.93 -4.77 -16.42
CA ASN A 163 20.35 -5.65 -17.44
C ASN A 163 19.62 -4.85 -18.54
N TRP A 164 20.20 -3.72 -18.91
CA TRP A 164 19.58 -2.76 -19.81
C TRP A 164 19.14 -3.36 -21.16
N ASP A 165 19.90 -4.30 -21.70
CA ASP A 165 19.57 -4.94 -22.98
C ASP A 165 18.25 -5.75 -22.90
N VAL A 166 18.02 -6.43 -21.79
CA VAL A 166 16.75 -7.15 -21.58
C VAL A 166 15.59 -6.17 -21.32
N VAL A 167 15.83 -5.04 -20.66
CA VAL A 167 14.83 -3.96 -20.55
C VAL A 167 14.40 -3.51 -21.94
N LYS A 168 15.35 -3.15 -22.82
CA LYS A 168 15.05 -2.72 -24.20
C LYS A 168 14.28 -3.79 -24.98
N GLN A 169 14.78 -5.02 -25.01
CA GLN A 169 14.12 -6.13 -25.72
C GLN A 169 12.68 -6.35 -25.23
N THR A 170 12.46 -6.17 -23.92
CA THR A 170 11.12 -6.33 -23.34
C THR A 170 10.19 -5.20 -23.73
N VAL A 171 10.67 -3.95 -23.76
CA VAL A 171 9.91 -2.78 -24.23
C VAL A 171 9.52 -2.96 -25.71
N GLU A 172 10.48 -3.25 -26.58
CA GLU A 172 10.26 -3.49 -28.00
C GLU A 172 9.27 -4.64 -28.23
N TYR A 173 9.39 -5.72 -27.47
CA TYR A 173 8.44 -6.82 -27.54
C TYR A 173 7.02 -6.37 -27.19
N ILE A 174 6.85 -5.66 -26.08
CA ILE A 174 5.55 -5.15 -25.64
C ILE A 174 4.93 -4.27 -26.73
N GLU A 175 5.69 -3.33 -27.30
CA GLU A 175 5.23 -2.43 -28.34
C GLU A 175 4.79 -3.19 -29.61
N SER A 176 5.49 -4.29 -29.94
CA SER A 176 5.16 -5.10 -31.12
C SER A 176 3.85 -5.89 -30.98
N ILE A 177 3.37 -6.14 -29.76
CA ILE A 177 2.22 -7.02 -29.52
C ILE A 177 1.01 -6.35 -28.89
N GLN A 178 1.17 -5.18 -28.24
CA GLN A 178 0.13 -4.56 -27.42
C GLN A 178 -1.15 -4.25 -28.22
N GLU A 179 -1.04 -3.77 -29.45
CA GLU A 179 -2.19 -3.46 -30.32
C GLU A 179 -2.97 -4.74 -30.65
N LYS A 180 -2.26 -5.82 -31.04
CA LYS A 180 -2.87 -7.11 -31.37
C LYS A 180 -3.72 -7.67 -30.22
N HIS A 181 -3.31 -7.39 -28.98
CA HIS A 181 -4.00 -7.86 -27.78
C HIS A 181 -4.94 -6.83 -27.17
N ASN A 182 -5.14 -5.67 -27.81
CA ASN A 182 -5.93 -4.55 -27.28
C ASN A 182 -5.48 -4.14 -25.88
N LYS A 183 -4.15 -3.99 -25.69
CA LYS A 183 -3.52 -3.61 -24.45
C LYS A 183 -2.81 -2.27 -24.58
N ILE A 184 -2.76 -1.55 -23.46
CA ILE A 184 -2.01 -0.31 -23.28
C ILE A 184 -1.11 -0.53 -22.07
N PHE A 185 0.20 -0.55 -22.28
CA PHE A 185 1.14 -0.78 -21.20
C PHE A 185 1.68 0.55 -20.66
N LYS A 186 1.63 0.71 -19.35
CA LYS A 186 2.42 1.70 -18.64
C LYS A 186 3.69 1.03 -18.14
N LEU A 187 4.84 1.50 -18.64
CA LEU A 187 6.15 0.97 -18.29
C LEU A 187 6.83 1.92 -17.31
N THR A 188 7.36 1.37 -16.23
CA THR A 188 8.11 2.11 -15.22
C THR A 188 9.49 1.48 -15.04
N LEU A 189 10.50 2.28 -14.83
CA LEU A 189 11.86 1.87 -14.51
C LEU A 189 12.26 2.48 -13.18
N THR A 190 12.51 1.64 -12.16
CA THR A 190 12.93 2.08 -10.84
C THR A 190 14.43 1.83 -10.66
N THR A 191 15.23 2.88 -10.60
CA THR A 191 16.70 2.82 -10.60
C THR A 191 17.33 3.71 -9.54
N ASN A 192 18.52 3.35 -9.09
CA ASN A 192 19.35 4.22 -8.24
C ASN A 192 20.03 5.36 -9.03
N GLY A 193 19.92 5.37 -10.35
CA GLY A 193 20.40 6.42 -11.24
C GLY A 193 21.89 6.41 -11.55
N MET A 194 22.71 5.58 -10.88
CA MET A 194 24.18 5.59 -11.06
C MET A 194 24.63 5.15 -12.46
N LEU A 195 23.83 4.35 -13.14
CA LEU A 195 24.09 3.87 -14.49
C LEU A 195 23.25 4.58 -15.56
N LEU A 196 22.57 5.66 -15.17
CA LEU A 196 21.70 6.41 -16.07
C LEU A 196 22.56 7.37 -16.91
N THR A 197 22.66 7.09 -18.20
CA THR A 197 23.37 7.88 -19.20
C THR A 197 22.38 8.60 -20.09
N GLN A 198 22.86 9.59 -20.88
CA GLN A 198 21.97 10.38 -21.75
C GLN A 198 21.22 9.51 -22.76
N ASP A 199 21.88 8.53 -23.36
CA ASP A 199 21.26 7.59 -24.31
C ASP A 199 20.14 6.77 -23.67
N LYS A 200 20.26 6.41 -22.39
CA LYS A 200 19.18 5.72 -21.66
C LYS A 200 18.01 6.65 -21.31
N ILE A 201 18.32 7.91 -20.98
CA ILE A 201 17.28 8.93 -20.76
C ILE A 201 16.52 9.18 -22.06
N ASP A 202 17.22 9.30 -23.18
CA ASP A 202 16.61 9.50 -24.48
C ASP A 202 15.69 8.33 -24.86
N TYR A 203 16.15 7.08 -24.63
CA TYR A 203 15.34 5.87 -24.82
C TYR A 203 14.08 5.86 -23.93
N VAL A 204 14.21 6.16 -22.64
CA VAL A 204 13.08 6.23 -21.69
C VAL A 204 12.03 7.25 -22.17
N ASN A 205 12.48 8.41 -22.69
CA ASN A 205 11.59 9.45 -23.21
C ASN A 205 10.94 9.03 -24.53
N GLU A 206 11.68 8.45 -25.46
CA GLU A 206 11.17 7.96 -26.75
C GLU A 206 10.06 6.93 -26.55
N HIS A 207 10.27 5.97 -25.65
CA HIS A 207 9.30 4.90 -25.34
C HIS A 207 8.29 5.29 -24.25
N LYS A 208 8.22 6.57 -23.86
CA LYS A 208 7.27 7.13 -22.87
C LYS A 208 7.21 6.34 -21.56
N MET A 209 8.35 5.82 -21.13
CA MET A 209 8.46 5.13 -19.86
C MET A 209 8.46 6.13 -18.69
N SER A 210 7.90 5.74 -17.56
CA SER A 210 8.06 6.47 -16.30
C SER A 210 9.37 6.09 -15.64
N LEU A 211 10.10 7.09 -15.12
CA LEU A 211 11.33 6.86 -14.38
C LEU A 211 11.11 7.17 -12.90
N VAL A 212 11.46 6.23 -12.04
CA VAL A 212 11.52 6.43 -10.59
C VAL A 212 12.98 6.41 -10.17
N LEU A 213 13.46 7.55 -9.67
CA LEU A 213 14.79 7.65 -9.06
C LEU A 213 14.66 7.30 -7.58
N LEU A 214 15.13 6.12 -7.22
CA LEU A 214 15.15 5.66 -5.84
C LEU A 214 16.44 6.08 -5.16
N SER A 215 16.39 7.23 -4.51
CA SER A 215 17.47 7.73 -3.66
C SER A 215 16.95 7.90 -2.24
N LEU A 216 17.26 6.95 -1.37
CA LEU A 216 17.02 7.08 0.07
C LEU A 216 18.21 7.79 0.73
N ILE A 217 18.80 8.75 0.02
CA ILE A 217 19.92 9.53 0.50
C ILE A 217 19.41 10.58 1.47
N HIS A 218 19.93 10.54 2.64
CA HIS A 218 19.97 11.64 3.59
C HIS A 218 18.65 12.04 4.22
N ILE A 219 18.22 11.20 5.03
CA ILE A 219 17.54 11.73 6.20
C ILE A 219 18.46 11.54 7.40
#